data_6babc30a84ba18d69b34865dadd06a5b
#
_entry.id   6babc30a84ba18d69b34865dadd06a5b
#
_cell.length_a   1.000
_cell.length_b   1.000
_cell.length_c   1.000
_cell.angle_alpha   90.00
_cell.angle_beta   90.00
_cell.angle_gamma   90.00
#
_symmetry.space_group_name_H-M   'P 1'
#
loop_
_entity.id
_entity.type
_entity.pdbx_description
1 polymer ?
#
loop_
_entity_poly.entity_id
_entity_poly.type
_entity_poly.pdbx_seq_one_letter_code
_entity_poly.pdbx_strand_id
1 'polypeptide(L)'
;MAIPIKEYIGIQENAVVAEGGVELVGLVISSADIVTGDSHKADYDAGKVVTLSKDEAVAAFTHPSTETAAVAAAKHTLDMMVAYGAYKVKVIKKSTTYLAAFQSACAQDGSFGAFAIDAASDEEDDIAVYNQSLGAQHLFVSADSTATLANKYLLKVNVYNDQGTESSGDDVADDFKQIGAVLGWASAIDHVGANGASTLMYKDLGVDATVYDLATKQTYDAANVNYCGLVQTHGPTRKFFQMGRCADGMDAGVAMSSIYMTASIENAWIALAMGATKIPANSDGSSQVLGLVLKVAENAVTNGAILVDKPLTQAQQRQIVEFTRNEAAVISVQTTGYYANAEIKLVGSDYVCAYTLVYAKGDHIAKVSGSHILV
;
A
#
# COMPACT_ATOMS: atom_id res chain seq x y z
N MET A 1 19.65 -14.44 10.97
CA MET A 1 18.20 -14.28 10.83
C MET A 1 17.74 -13.49 12.03
N ALA A 2 17.13 -12.32 11.83
CA ALA A 2 16.63 -11.52 12.95
C ALA A 2 15.37 -12.21 13.53
N ILE A 3 15.17 -12.09 14.84
CA ILE A 3 13.97 -12.63 15.50
C ILE A 3 12.79 -11.76 15.11
N PRO A 4 11.71 -12.32 14.54
CA PRO A 4 10.55 -11.53 14.15
C PRO A 4 9.91 -10.86 15.36
N ILE A 5 9.52 -9.60 15.21
CA ILE A 5 8.91 -8.82 16.29
C ILE A 5 7.58 -9.40 16.77
N LYS A 6 6.87 -10.14 15.95
CA LYS A 6 5.63 -10.86 16.30
C LYS A 6 5.80 -11.82 17.49
N GLU A 7 7.01 -12.31 17.77
CA GLU A 7 7.30 -13.08 18.96
C GLU A 7 7.16 -12.25 20.25
N TYR A 8 7.27 -10.93 20.14
CA TYR A 8 7.19 -9.98 21.26
C TYR A 8 5.91 -9.14 21.26
N ILE A 9 5.31 -8.98 20.09
CA ILE A 9 4.17 -8.10 19.93
C ILE A 9 3.10 -8.89 19.19
N GLY A 10 2.21 -9.55 19.57
CA GLY A 10 1.18 -10.26 18.82
C GLY A 10 0.44 -9.46 17.71
N ILE A 11 1.15 -8.53 17.09
CA ILE A 11 0.79 -7.78 15.89
C ILE A 11 1.46 -8.52 14.73
N GLN A 12 0.71 -8.93 13.74
CA GLN A 12 1.26 -9.62 12.57
C GLN A 12 2.07 -8.63 11.70
N GLU A 13 3.26 -8.72 11.76
CA GLU A 13 4.54 -8.83 11.07
C GLU A 13 5.24 -7.65 10.43
N ASN A 14 6.55 -7.67 10.68
CA ASN A 14 7.70 -7.19 9.92
C ASN A 14 7.89 -5.69 9.76
N ALA A 15 8.27 -5.01 10.84
CA ALA A 15 8.98 -3.76 10.70
C ALA A 15 10.45 -3.96 11.02
N VAL A 16 11.34 -3.77 10.05
CA VAL A 16 12.74 -3.46 10.33
C VAL A 16 12.80 -1.98 10.70
N VAL A 17 13.21 -1.70 11.92
CA VAL A 17 13.34 -0.34 12.41
C VAL A 17 14.44 0.37 11.62
N ALA A 18 14.07 1.32 10.79
CA ALA A 18 15.00 2.31 10.30
C ALA A 18 15.21 3.37 11.40
N GLU A 19 16.45 3.72 11.70
CA GLU A 19 16.74 4.90 12.52
C GLU A 19 16.15 6.13 11.83
N GLY A 20 15.06 6.67 12.35
CA GLY A 20 14.50 7.94 11.86
C GLY A 20 13.05 7.93 11.39
N GLY A 21 12.31 6.82 11.48
CA GLY A 21 10.89 6.79 11.12
C GLY A 21 10.49 5.60 10.22
N VAL A 22 9.21 5.44 10.00
CA VAL A 22 8.67 4.41 9.09
C VAL A 22 8.74 4.93 7.65
N GLU A 23 9.52 4.26 6.80
CA GLU A 23 9.57 4.52 5.36
C GLU A 23 8.84 3.39 4.63
N LEU A 24 7.75 3.70 3.92
CA LEU A 24 7.04 2.75 3.08
C LEU A 24 7.57 2.81 1.64
N VAL A 25 8.67 2.14 1.39
CA VAL A 25 9.29 2.03 0.05
C VAL A 25 8.51 1.02 -0.80
N GLY A 26 8.50 1.19 -2.12
CA GLY A 26 7.94 0.19 -3.05
C GLY A 26 8.94 -0.93 -3.33
N LEU A 27 8.44 -2.17 -3.45
CA LEU A 27 9.21 -3.36 -3.84
C LEU A 27 8.79 -3.83 -5.23
N VAL A 28 9.76 -4.11 -6.09
CA VAL A 28 9.55 -4.79 -7.38
C VAL A 28 10.18 -6.18 -7.33
N ILE A 29 9.39 -7.21 -7.59
CA ILE A 29 9.87 -8.58 -7.74
C ILE A 29 10.08 -8.80 -9.25
N SER A 30 11.34 -8.96 -9.65
CA SER A 30 11.69 -8.95 -11.06
C SER A 30 12.29 -10.28 -11.52
N SER A 31 11.89 -10.71 -12.70
CA SER A 31 12.51 -11.83 -13.43
C SER A 31 13.73 -11.39 -14.27
N ALA A 32 13.94 -10.10 -14.42
CA ALA A 32 15.02 -9.52 -15.20
C ALA A 32 16.37 -9.59 -14.48
N ASP A 33 17.44 -9.54 -15.25
CA ASP A 33 18.80 -9.44 -14.71
C ASP A 33 19.23 -7.96 -14.58
N ILE A 34 19.95 -7.65 -13.51
CA ILE A 34 20.66 -6.37 -13.37
C ILE A 34 21.87 -6.36 -14.30
N VAL A 35 22.21 -5.18 -14.80
CA VAL A 35 23.34 -4.95 -15.73
C VAL A 35 24.64 -5.53 -15.18
N THR A 36 25.42 -6.16 -16.06
CA THR A 36 26.74 -6.70 -15.71
C THR A 36 27.67 -5.56 -15.29
N GLY A 37 28.26 -5.69 -14.10
CA GLY A 37 29.14 -4.68 -13.49
C GLY A 37 28.46 -3.78 -12.48
N ASP A 38 27.14 -3.87 -12.28
CA ASP A 38 26.46 -3.20 -11.18
C ASP A 38 26.92 -3.76 -9.82
N SER A 39 27.14 -2.88 -8.85
CA SER A 39 27.62 -3.23 -7.51
C SER A 39 26.64 -4.11 -6.73
N HIS A 40 25.35 -4.03 -7.01
CA HIS A 40 24.27 -4.76 -6.36
C HIS A 40 24.00 -6.15 -6.99
N LYS A 41 24.59 -6.41 -8.17
CA LYS A 41 24.30 -7.63 -8.94
C LYS A 41 24.53 -8.92 -8.15
N ALA A 42 25.59 -9.00 -7.36
CA ALA A 42 25.90 -10.21 -6.59
C ALA A 42 24.86 -10.53 -5.54
N ASP A 43 24.37 -9.52 -4.82
CA ASP A 43 23.32 -9.70 -3.81
C ASP A 43 21.95 -9.96 -4.46
N TYR A 44 21.65 -9.27 -5.56
CA TYR A 44 20.43 -9.49 -6.34
C TYR A 44 20.37 -10.92 -6.92
N ASP A 45 21.45 -11.40 -7.56
CA ASP A 45 21.52 -12.76 -8.10
C ASP A 45 21.47 -13.83 -7.00
N ALA A 46 21.89 -13.49 -5.79
CA ALA A 46 21.73 -14.36 -4.61
C ALA A 46 20.30 -14.36 -4.04
N GLY A 47 19.36 -13.65 -4.65
CA GLY A 47 17.97 -13.55 -4.19
C GLY A 47 17.78 -12.72 -2.94
N LYS A 48 18.69 -11.76 -2.69
CA LYS A 48 18.55 -10.80 -1.59
C LYS A 48 17.72 -9.59 -2.02
N VAL A 49 17.03 -8.98 -1.06
CA VAL A 49 16.42 -7.67 -1.26
C VAL A 49 17.51 -6.62 -1.37
N VAL A 50 17.51 -5.89 -2.47
CA VAL A 50 18.46 -4.81 -2.75
C VAL A 50 17.71 -3.50 -2.73
N THR A 51 18.23 -2.51 -2.01
CA THR A 51 17.68 -1.15 -1.99
C THR A 51 18.50 -0.28 -2.93
N LEU A 52 17.84 0.29 -3.92
CA LEU A 52 18.41 1.16 -4.96
C LEU A 52 17.96 2.60 -4.71
N SER A 53 18.87 3.54 -4.83
CA SER A 53 18.52 4.95 -4.97
C SER A 53 17.84 5.21 -6.31
N LYS A 54 17.27 6.40 -6.46
CA LYS A 54 16.63 6.83 -7.70
C LYS A 54 17.49 6.61 -8.94
N ASP A 55 18.75 7.04 -8.91
CA ASP A 55 19.65 6.97 -10.06
C ASP A 55 20.13 5.54 -10.30
N GLU A 56 20.36 4.77 -9.26
CA GLU A 56 20.74 3.35 -9.35
C GLU A 56 19.59 2.50 -9.91
N ALA A 57 18.34 2.76 -9.54
CA ALA A 57 17.17 2.03 -10.02
C ALA A 57 17.04 2.14 -11.55
N VAL A 58 17.20 3.35 -12.09
CA VAL A 58 17.18 3.58 -13.54
C VAL A 58 18.37 2.92 -14.24
N ALA A 59 19.57 3.00 -13.65
CA ALA A 59 20.78 2.44 -14.26
C ALA A 59 20.82 0.90 -14.23
N ALA A 60 20.33 0.29 -13.14
CA ALA A 60 20.44 -1.15 -12.90
C ALA A 60 19.80 -2.03 -14.00
N PHE A 61 18.72 -1.55 -14.63
CA PHE A 61 18.02 -2.28 -15.70
C PHE A 61 18.19 -1.64 -17.09
N THR A 62 19.13 -0.71 -17.27
CA THR A 62 19.44 -0.13 -18.58
C THR A 62 20.55 -0.91 -19.26
N HIS A 63 20.19 -1.88 -20.10
CA HIS A 63 21.13 -2.73 -20.83
C HIS A 63 21.61 -2.08 -22.13
N PRO A 64 22.92 -2.04 -22.40
CA PRO A 64 23.44 -1.31 -23.55
C PRO A 64 23.25 -2.01 -24.92
N SER A 65 22.86 -3.29 -24.95
CA SER A 65 22.90 -4.06 -26.22
C SER A 65 21.76 -5.04 -26.44
N THR A 66 21.00 -5.46 -25.46
CA THR A 66 19.89 -6.42 -25.67
C THR A 66 18.85 -6.22 -24.56
N GLU A 67 17.78 -5.56 -24.89
CA GLU A 67 16.63 -5.43 -23.99
C GLU A 67 15.71 -6.63 -24.23
N THR A 68 15.56 -7.49 -23.21
CA THR A 68 14.53 -8.54 -23.23
C THR A 68 13.21 -7.95 -22.73
N ALA A 69 12.08 -8.57 -23.06
CA ALA A 69 10.77 -8.09 -22.58
C ALA A 69 10.72 -7.96 -21.04
N ALA A 70 11.36 -8.88 -20.30
CA ALA A 70 11.44 -8.80 -18.84
C ALA A 70 12.26 -7.60 -18.35
N VAL A 71 13.40 -7.31 -19.02
CA VAL A 71 14.22 -6.13 -18.68
C VAL A 71 13.49 -4.84 -18.99
N ALA A 72 12.79 -4.78 -20.12
CA ALA A 72 11.98 -3.64 -20.50
C ALA A 72 10.83 -3.40 -19.47
N ALA A 73 10.10 -4.44 -19.08
CA ALA A 73 9.04 -4.35 -18.10
C ALA A 73 9.55 -3.86 -16.72
N ALA A 74 10.64 -4.45 -16.21
CA ALA A 74 11.26 -4.02 -14.96
C ALA A 74 11.73 -2.58 -15.04
N LYS A 75 12.41 -2.20 -16.13
CA LYS A 75 12.88 -0.83 -16.35
C LYS A 75 11.72 0.17 -16.38
N HIS A 76 10.68 -0.09 -17.18
CA HIS A 76 9.52 0.80 -17.28
C HIS A 76 8.81 0.95 -15.95
N THR A 77 8.67 -0.13 -15.17
CA THR A 77 8.12 -0.08 -13.81
C THR A 77 8.96 0.85 -12.92
N LEU A 78 10.28 0.67 -12.90
CA LEU A 78 11.19 1.46 -12.06
C LEU A 78 11.28 2.91 -12.50
N ASP A 79 11.37 3.17 -13.81
CA ASP A 79 11.40 4.53 -14.37
C ASP A 79 10.15 5.32 -13.95
N MET A 80 8.99 4.69 -14.00
CA MET A 80 7.73 5.32 -13.60
C MET A 80 7.64 5.51 -12.08
N MET A 81 8.08 4.53 -11.27
CA MET A 81 8.15 4.70 -9.81
C MET A 81 8.98 5.93 -9.44
N VAL A 82 10.13 6.06 -10.04
CA VAL A 82 11.05 7.17 -9.82
C VAL A 82 10.46 8.49 -10.33
N ALA A 83 9.82 8.50 -11.50
CA ALA A 83 9.19 9.69 -12.07
C ALA A 83 8.08 10.25 -11.16
N TYR A 84 7.38 9.39 -10.44
CA TYR A 84 6.27 9.76 -9.56
C TYR A 84 6.62 9.87 -8.08
N GLY A 85 7.90 9.93 -7.75
CA GLY A 85 8.35 10.41 -6.46
C GLY A 85 9.00 9.36 -5.56
N ALA A 86 9.14 8.11 -6.00
CA ALA A 86 9.94 7.14 -5.26
C ALA A 86 11.42 7.57 -5.28
N TYR A 87 11.96 7.90 -4.12
CA TYR A 87 13.37 8.30 -3.99
C TYR A 87 14.29 7.10 -3.71
N LYS A 88 13.71 5.99 -3.28
CA LYS A 88 14.32 4.67 -3.10
C LYS A 88 13.36 3.61 -3.60
N VAL A 89 13.89 2.53 -4.12
CA VAL A 89 13.14 1.36 -4.58
C VAL A 89 13.82 0.12 -4.07
N LYS A 90 13.04 -0.86 -3.65
CA LYS A 90 13.55 -2.20 -3.34
C LYS A 90 13.30 -3.12 -4.52
N VAL A 91 14.26 -3.96 -4.82
CA VAL A 91 14.15 -4.99 -5.85
C VAL A 91 14.61 -6.33 -5.29
N ILE A 92 13.95 -7.40 -5.74
CA ILE A 92 14.37 -8.78 -5.47
C ILE A 92 14.21 -9.60 -6.73
N LYS A 93 15.17 -10.49 -6.97
CA LYS A 93 15.14 -11.38 -8.14
C LYS A 93 14.16 -12.52 -7.90
N LYS A 94 13.30 -12.78 -8.89
CA LYS A 94 12.52 -14.01 -8.96
C LYS A 94 13.48 -15.22 -8.96
N SER A 95 13.28 -16.11 -8.01
CA SER A 95 14.05 -17.37 -7.96
C SER A 95 13.38 -18.44 -8.81
N THR A 96 12.51 -19.26 -8.21
CA THR A 96 11.69 -20.27 -8.92
C THR A 96 10.32 -19.69 -9.28
N THR A 97 9.67 -19.01 -8.35
CA THR A 97 8.35 -18.40 -8.48
C THR A 97 8.36 -16.99 -7.93
N TYR A 98 7.41 -16.15 -8.33
CA TYR A 98 7.20 -14.82 -7.75
C TYR A 98 6.74 -14.92 -6.29
N LEU A 99 5.89 -15.90 -5.97
CA LEU A 99 5.47 -16.18 -4.59
C LEU A 99 6.66 -16.49 -3.68
N ALA A 100 7.60 -17.36 -4.12
CA ALA A 100 8.79 -17.70 -3.35
C ALA A 100 9.71 -16.47 -3.13
N ALA A 101 9.83 -15.61 -4.14
CA ALA A 101 10.57 -14.36 -4.01
C ALA A 101 9.90 -13.38 -3.04
N PHE A 102 8.55 -13.27 -3.07
CA PHE A 102 7.80 -12.46 -2.11
C PHE A 102 7.97 -12.97 -0.67
N GLN A 103 7.86 -14.29 -0.46
CA GLN A 103 8.11 -14.91 0.84
C GLN A 103 9.53 -14.64 1.35
N SER A 104 10.50 -14.72 0.44
CA SER A 104 11.91 -14.41 0.74
C SER A 104 12.09 -12.94 1.09
N ALA A 105 11.43 -12.02 0.37
CA ALA A 105 11.47 -10.59 0.66
C ALA A 105 10.91 -10.28 2.05
N CYS A 106 9.73 -10.82 2.40
CA CYS A 106 9.15 -10.67 3.72
C CYS A 106 10.05 -11.21 4.85
N ALA A 107 10.76 -12.32 4.59
CA ALA A 107 11.67 -12.91 5.57
C ALA A 107 12.99 -12.15 5.76
N GLN A 108 13.45 -11.45 4.73
CA GLN A 108 14.71 -10.69 4.73
C GLN A 108 14.53 -9.26 5.19
N ASP A 109 13.56 -8.57 4.60
CA ASP A 109 13.31 -7.15 4.79
C ASP A 109 11.86 -6.81 4.44
N GLY A 110 10.97 -6.89 5.41
CA GLY A 110 9.55 -6.57 5.28
C GLY A 110 9.25 -5.06 5.29
N SER A 111 10.23 -4.17 5.30
CA SER A 111 10.03 -2.73 5.39
C SER A 111 9.67 -2.09 4.04
N PHE A 112 8.62 -2.61 3.37
CA PHE A 112 8.03 -2.01 2.16
C PHE A 112 6.52 -1.88 2.34
N GLY A 113 5.94 -0.82 1.77
CA GLY A 113 4.51 -0.54 1.91
C GLY A 113 3.66 -1.11 0.78
N ALA A 114 4.19 -1.08 -0.44
CA ALA A 114 3.55 -1.58 -1.64
C ALA A 114 4.53 -2.44 -2.44
N PHE A 115 4.01 -3.40 -3.22
CA PHE A 115 4.84 -4.21 -4.09
C PHE A 115 4.10 -4.62 -5.36
N ALA A 116 4.87 -4.97 -6.38
CA ALA A 116 4.39 -5.56 -7.63
C ALA A 116 5.37 -6.59 -8.18
N ILE A 117 4.90 -7.36 -9.17
CA ILE A 117 5.71 -8.22 -10.01
C ILE A 117 5.87 -7.57 -11.39
N ASP A 118 6.95 -7.88 -12.10
CA ASP A 118 7.29 -7.29 -13.42
C ASP A 118 6.74 -8.06 -14.62
N ALA A 119 5.83 -8.98 -14.40
CA ALA A 119 5.16 -9.74 -15.44
C ALA A 119 3.75 -10.12 -15.02
N ALA A 120 2.81 -10.17 -15.96
CA ALA A 120 1.54 -10.83 -15.70
C ALA A 120 1.78 -12.33 -15.44
N SER A 121 1.22 -12.86 -14.38
CA SER A 121 1.50 -14.22 -13.91
C SER A 121 0.24 -14.86 -13.30
N ASP A 122 0.09 -16.15 -13.52
CA ASP A 122 -0.92 -16.97 -12.84
C ASP A 122 -0.65 -17.15 -11.33
N GLU A 123 0.51 -16.72 -10.85
CA GLU A 123 0.84 -16.72 -9.42
C GLU A 123 0.24 -15.53 -8.64
N GLU A 124 -0.37 -14.54 -9.29
CA GLU A 124 -0.87 -13.32 -8.63
C GLU A 124 -1.93 -13.65 -7.57
N ASP A 125 -2.79 -14.62 -7.83
CA ASP A 125 -3.78 -15.10 -6.87
C ASP A 125 -3.13 -15.70 -5.61
N ASP A 126 -2.11 -16.54 -5.77
CA ASP A 126 -1.39 -17.17 -4.66
C ASP A 126 -0.63 -16.12 -3.84
N ILE A 127 -0.05 -15.12 -4.49
CA ILE A 127 0.62 -13.98 -3.85
C ILE A 127 -0.38 -13.17 -3.03
N ALA A 128 -1.56 -12.87 -3.59
CA ALA A 128 -2.61 -12.13 -2.89
C ALA A 128 -3.14 -12.91 -1.67
N VAL A 129 -3.34 -14.21 -1.79
CA VAL A 129 -3.75 -15.10 -0.69
C VAL A 129 -2.68 -15.15 0.39
N TYR A 130 -1.41 -15.25 0.01
CA TYR A 130 -0.31 -15.25 0.97
C TYR A 130 -0.20 -13.92 1.71
N ASN A 131 -0.26 -12.77 1.01
CA ASN A 131 -0.30 -11.45 1.63
C ASN A 131 -1.48 -11.30 2.61
N GLN A 132 -2.65 -11.82 2.25
CA GLN A 132 -3.81 -11.86 3.14
C GLN A 132 -3.54 -12.71 4.40
N SER A 133 -2.81 -13.83 4.28
CA SER A 133 -2.46 -14.69 5.41
C SER A 133 -1.48 -14.03 6.38
N LEU A 134 -0.67 -13.09 5.91
CA LEU A 134 0.20 -12.24 6.74
C LEU A 134 -0.57 -11.13 7.48
N GLY A 135 -1.88 -11.03 7.33
CA GLY A 135 -2.70 -9.95 7.87
C GLY A 135 -2.86 -8.76 6.91
N ALA A 136 -2.48 -8.92 5.63
CA ALA A 136 -2.50 -7.89 4.60
C ALA A 136 -1.65 -6.65 5.01
N GLN A 137 -0.36 -6.85 5.15
CA GLN A 137 0.59 -5.82 5.61
C GLN A 137 1.13 -4.96 4.48
N HIS A 138 0.98 -5.41 3.23
CA HIS A 138 1.52 -4.73 2.05
C HIS A 138 0.41 -4.52 1.03
N LEU A 139 0.45 -3.40 0.31
CA LEU A 139 -0.41 -3.17 -0.84
C LEU A 139 0.16 -3.92 -2.05
N PHE A 140 -0.50 -4.97 -2.50
CA PHE A 140 -0.13 -5.68 -3.73
C PHE A 140 -0.76 -5.00 -4.94
N VAL A 141 0.05 -4.47 -5.84
CA VAL A 141 -0.37 -3.89 -7.12
C VAL A 141 -0.25 -4.97 -8.20
N SER A 142 -1.39 -5.46 -8.67
CA SER A 142 -1.51 -6.58 -9.61
C SER A 142 -1.91 -6.08 -10.99
N ALA A 143 -1.31 -6.63 -12.03
CA ALA A 143 -1.66 -6.38 -13.42
C ALA A 143 -2.88 -7.21 -13.87
N ASP A 144 -3.32 -8.19 -13.09
CA ASP A 144 -4.47 -9.02 -13.42
C ASP A 144 -5.79 -8.30 -13.16
N SER A 145 -6.41 -7.81 -14.23
CA SER A 145 -7.74 -7.19 -14.20
C SER A 145 -8.89 -8.21 -14.16
N THR A 146 -8.59 -9.50 -14.38
CA THR A 146 -9.60 -10.57 -14.47
C THR A 146 -9.79 -11.35 -13.18
N ALA A 147 -8.85 -11.24 -12.23
CA ALA A 147 -8.90 -11.93 -10.95
C ALA A 147 -10.23 -11.68 -10.22
N THR A 148 -10.88 -12.75 -9.81
CA THR A 148 -12.16 -12.70 -9.06
C THR A 148 -11.94 -12.48 -7.56
N LEU A 149 -10.69 -12.50 -7.10
CA LEU A 149 -10.35 -12.32 -5.70
C LEU A 149 -10.74 -10.94 -5.19
N ALA A 150 -11.31 -10.92 -3.99
CA ALA A 150 -11.65 -9.71 -3.25
C ALA A 150 -10.75 -9.54 -2.02
N ASN A 151 -9.45 -9.84 -2.17
CA ASN A 151 -8.50 -9.81 -1.08
C ASN A 151 -8.26 -8.37 -0.60
N LYS A 152 -8.07 -8.26 0.71
CA LYS A 152 -7.69 -7.01 1.34
C LYS A 152 -6.32 -6.56 0.85
N TYR A 153 -6.18 -5.27 0.54
CA TYR A 153 -4.95 -4.66 0.01
C TYR A 153 -4.43 -5.25 -1.31
N LEU A 154 -5.31 -5.86 -2.10
CA LEU A 154 -5.08 -6.19 -3.49
C LEU A 154 -5.58 -5.05 -4.38
N LEU A 155 -4.68 -4.37 -5.08
CA LEU A 155 -5.00 -3.28 -6.00
C LEU A 155 -4.86 -3.79 -7.44
N LYS A 156 -5.97 -4.14 -8.05
CA LYS A 156 -6.01 -4.58 -9.46
C LYS A 156 -5.92 -3.38 -10.38
N VAL A 157 -5.01 -3.41 -11.33
CA VAL A 157 -4.78 -2.33 -12.30
C VAL A 157 -4.89 -2.88 -13.70
N ASN A 158 -5.77 -2.29 -14.53
CA ASN A 158 -5.81 -2.62 -15.94
C ASN A 158 -4.63 -1.97 -16.65
N VAL A 159 -3.76 -2.77 -17.19
CA VAL A 159 -2.57 -2.36 -17.94
C VAL A 159 -2.80 -2.41 -19.45
N TYR A 160 -3.78 -3.16 -19.92
CA TYR A 160 -4.05 -3.38 -21.34
C TYR A 160 -4.90 -2.28 -21.95
N ASN A 161 -4.50 -1.82 -23.14
CA ASN A 161 -5.28 -0.88 -23.93
C ASN A 161 -6.45 -1.60 -24.64
N ASP A 162 -7.68 -1.12 -24.45
CA ASP A 162 -8.89 -1.69 -25.08
C ASP A 162 -9.08 -1.31 -26.56
N GLN A 163 -8.23 -0.45 -27.13
CA GLN A 163 -8.34 0.00 -28.52
C GLN A 163 -7.85 -1.01 -29.55
N GLY A 164 -7.33 -2.16 -29.13
CA GLY A 164 -6.91 -3.23 -30.02
C GLY A 164 -5.78 -2.87 -30.99
N THR A 165 -5.02 -1.85 -30.69
CA THR A 165 -3.86 -1.41 -31.50
C THR A 165 -2.58 -2.11 -31.07
N GLU A 166 -2.68 -3.34 -30.58
CA GLU A 166 -1.52 -4.13 -30.19
C GLU A 166 -0.65 -4.46 -31.39
N SER A 167 0.42 -3.73 -31.56
CA SER A 167 1.50 -4.10 -32.43
C SER A 167 2.61 -4.77 -31.60
N SER A 168 2.83 -6.03 -31.88
CA SER A 168 3.98 -6.88 -31.61
C SER A 168 5.08 -6.41 -30.64
N GLY A 169 5.20 -7.08 -29.50
CA GLY A 169 6.48 -7.32 -28.79
C GLY A 169 7.01 -6.20 -27.88
N ASP A 170 6.85 -4.96 -28.25
CA ASP A 170 7.32 -3.78 -27.50
C ASP A 170 6.24 -3.26 -26.53
N ASP A 171 4.98 -3.52 -26.86
CA ASP A 171 3.81 -2.97 -26.15
C ASP A 171 3.61 -3.61 -24.76
N VAL A 172 3.96 -4.89 -24.57
CA VAL A 172 3.79 -5.59 -23.28
C VAL A 172 4.66 -4.96 -22.18
N ALA A 173 5.83 -4.44 -22.54
CA ALA A 173 6.68 -3.75 -21.56
C ALA A 173 6.10 -2.38 -21.15
N ASP A 174 5.44 -1.69 -22.08
CA ASP A 174 4.79 -0.41 -21.82
C ASP A 174 3.59 -0.54 -20.89
N ASP A 175 2.92 -1.68 -20.89
CA ASP A 175 1.82 -2.00 -19.96
C ASP A 175 2.25 -1.88 -18.50
N PHE A 176 3.49 -2.25 -18.17
CA PHE A 176 4.03 -2.14 -16.81
C PHE A 176 4.33 -0.71 -16.34
N LYS A 177 4.27 0.28 -17.21
CA LYS A 177 4.29 1.70 -16.83
C LYS A 177 3.12 2.05 -15.90
N GLN A 178 1.95 1.44 -16.09
CA GLN A 178 0.78 1.64 -15.23
C GLN A 178 1.08 1.17 -13.80
N ILE A 179 1.67 -0.01 -13.67
CA ILE A 179 2.07 -0.60 -12.39
C ILE A 179 3.11 0.28 -11.69
N GLY A 180 4.16 0.68 -12.42
CA GLY A 180 5.22 1.54 -11.90
C GLY A 180 4.69 2.90 -11.44
N ALA A 181 3.77 3.51 -12.18
CA ALA A 181 3.15 4.78 -11.81
C ALA A 181 2.33 4.67 -10.51
N VAL A 182 1.57 3.59 -10.34
CA VAL A 182 0.80 3.33 -9.12
C VAL A 182 1.70 3.04 -7.93
N LEU A 183 2.77 2.24 -8.11
CA LEU A 183 3.77 2.02 -7.06
C LEU A 183 4.50 3.31 -6.68
N GLY A 184 4.85 4.16 -7.67
CA GLY A 184 5.45 5.46 -7.46
C GLY A 184 4.54 6.37 -6.63
N TRP A 185 3.24 6.42 -6.98
CA TRP A 185 2.25 7.14 -6.19
C TRP A 185 2.19 6.62 -4.75
N ALA A 186 2.10 5.30 -4.55
CA ALA A 186 2.02 4.70 -3.22
C ALA A 186 3.27 4.99 -2.38
N SER A 187 4.45 4.98 -2.99
CA SER A 187 5.74 5.25 -2.32
C SER A 187 5.96 6.74 -2.04
N ALA A 188 5.24 7.63 -2.75
CA ALA A 188 5.37 9.07 -2.61
C ALA A 188 4.35 9.70 -1.64
N ILE A 189 3.47 8.90 -1.02
CA ILE A 189 2.51 9.42 -0.05
C ILE A 189 3.27 9.94 1.17
N ASP A 190 3.06 11.22 1.48
CA ASP A 190 3.62 11.82 2.69
C ASP A 190 2.73 11.48 3.90
N HIS A 191 3.09 10.43 4.62
CA HIS A 191 2.35 9.98 5.80
C HIS A 191 2.62 10.82 7.06
N VAL A 192 3.59 11.73 7.03
CA VAL A 192 4.00 12.56 8.19
C VAL A 192 3.47 13.98 8.09
N GLY A 193 3.46 14.52 6.88
CA GLY A 193 3.05 15.91 6.63
C GLY A 193 1.55 16.15 6.87
N ALA A 194 1.21 17.38 7.21
CA ALA A 194 -0.19 17.79 7.33
C ALA A 194 -0.89 17.71 5.97
N ASN A 195 -2.08 17.11 5.94
CA ASN A 195 -2.86 16.86 4.72
C ASN A 195 -2.08 16.05 3.66
N GLY A 196 -1.17 15.19 4.06
CA GLY A 196 -0.38 14.36 3.17
C GLY A 196 -1.11 13.11 2.66
N ALA A 197 -2.21 12.71 3.30
CA ALA A 197 -3.04 11.59 2.84
C ALA A 197 -3.51 11.80 1.40
N SER A 198 -3.36 10.78 0.57
CA SER A 198 -3.59 10.85 -0.87
C SER A 198 -4.54 9.75 -1.34
N THR A 199 -5.31 10.02 -2.38
CA THR A 199 -6.09 9.00 -3.09
C THR A 199 -5.53 8.83 -4.51
N LEU A 200 -5.63 7.62 -5.06
CA LEU A 200 -5.26 7.33 -6.44
C LEU A 200 -6.28 7.90 -7.44
N MET A 201 -7.56 7.98 -7.04
CA MET A 201 -8.62 8.51 -7.90
C MET A 201 -8.33 9.96 -8.31
N TYR A 202 -8.58 10.28 -9.58
CA TYR A 202 -8.32 11.59 -10.22
C TYR A 202 -6.84 11.99 -10.36
N LYS A 203 -5.89 11.07 -10.11
CA LYS A 203 -4.48 11.35 -10.37
C LYS A 203 -4.14 11.16 -11.84
N ASP A 204 -3.52 12.16 -12.46
CA ASP A 204 -2.82 12.00 -13.73
C ASP A 204 -1.39 11.58 -13.41
N LEU A 205 -1.09 10.32 -13.67
CA LEU A 205 0.24 9.74 -13.46
C LEU A 205 1.02 9.64 -14.79
N GLY A 206 0.72 10.47 -15.78
CA GLY A 206 1.46 10.59 -17.03
C GLY A 206 1.45 9.35 -17.92
N VAL A 207 0.76 8.30 -17.54
CA VAL A 207 0.58 7.09 -18.33
C VAL A 207 -0.54 7.27 -19.34
N ASP A 208 -0.55 6.45 -20.39
CA ASP A 208 -1.59 6.53 -21.39
C ASP A 208 -2.91 5.94 -20.86
N ALA A 209 -4.01 6.43 -21.42
CA ALA A 209 -5.32 5.92 -21.06
C ALA A 209 -5.48 4.49 -21.58
N THR A 210 -6.05 3.63 -20.75
CA THR A 210 -6.35 2.23 -21.10
C THR A 210 -7.84 2.00 -21.36
N VAL A 211 -8.71 2.93 -20.92
CA VAL A 211 -10.16 2.83 -21.10
C VAL A 211 -10.72 4.09 -21.74
N TYR A 212 -11.46 3.90 -22.83
CA TYR A 212 -11.97 4.96 -23.68
C TYR A 212 -13.51 4.97 -23.81
N ASP A 213 -14.18 3.89 -23.42
CA ASP A 213 -15.62 3.74 -23.57
C ASP A 213 -16.34 3.46 -22.24
N LEU A 214 -17.66 3.73 -22.25
CA LEU A 214 -18.49 3.62 -21.06
C LEU A 214 -18.78 2.16 -20.66
N ALA A 215 -18.82 1.22 -21.59
CA ALA A 215 -19.17 -0.17 -21.31
C ALA A 215 -18.00 -0.87 -20.59
N THR A 216 -16.79 -0.68 -21.10
CA THR A 216 -15.54 -1.15 -20.48
C THR A 216 -15.37 -0.54 -19.10
N LYS A 217 -15.61 0.79 -18.98
CA LYS A 217 -15.61 1.48 -17.67
C LYS A 217 -16.54 0.80 -16.67
N GLN A 218 -17.79 0.51 -17.05
CA GLN A 218 -18.77 -0.09 -16.15
C GLN A 218 -18.36 -1.50 -15.70
N THR A 219 -17.72 -2.25 -16.58
CA THR A 219 -17.22 -3.60 -16.29
C THR A 219 -16.11 -3.53 -15.24
N TYR A 220 -15.14 -2.64 -15.43
CA TYR A 220 -14.03 -2.47 -14.47
C TYR A 220 -14.49 -1.88 -13.14
N ASP A 221 -15.39 -0.90 -13.16
CA ASP A 221 -15.99 -0.34 -11.94
C ASP A 221 -16.67 -1.43 -11.10
N ALA A 222 -17.40 -2.34 -11.73
CA ALA A 222 -18.10 -3.44 -11.05
C ALA A 222 -17.11 -4.48 -10.44
N ALA A 223 -15.93 -4.64 -11.04
CA ALA A 223 -14.90 -5.57 -10.60
C ALA A 223 -13.85 -4.94 -9.66
N ASN A 224 -14.01 -3.67 -9.27
CA ASN A 224 -13.00 -2.88 -8.54
C ASN A 224 -11.61 -2.93 -9.20
N VAL A 225 -11.56 -2.83 -10.53
CA VAL A 225 -10.32 -2.72 -11.29
C VAL A 225 -10.01 -1.26 -11.51
N ASN A 226 -8.79 -0.85 -11.24
CA ASN A 226 -8.32 0.51 -11.45
C ASN A 226 -7.76 0.65 -12.87
N TYR A 227 -7.95 1.79 -13.48
CA TYR A 227 -7.52 2.06 -14.86
C TYR A 227 -7.31 3.55 -15.08
N CYS A 228 -6.47 3.90 -16.05
CA CYS A 228 -6.37 5.26 -16.55
C CYS A 228 -7.45 5.48 -17.62
N GLY A 229 -8.46 6.28 -17.32
CA GLY A 229 -9.57 6.55 -18.23
C GLY A 229 -9.44 7.87 -18.95
N LEU A 230 -9.78 7.89 -20.25
CA LEU A 230 -9.90 9.13 -21.04
C LEU A 230 -11.29 9.71 -20.86
N VAL A 231 -11.38 10.90 -20.28
CA VAL A 231 -12.65 11.59 -20.00
C VAL A 231 -12.79 12.82 -20.87
N GLN A 232 -13.86 12.86 -21.64
CA GLN A 232 -14.23 14.02 -22.43
C GLN A 232 -15.15 14.95 -21.65
N THR A 233 -14.81 16.21 -21.59
CA THR A 233 -15.65 17.27 -21.05
C THR A 233 -16.12 18.19 -22.17
N HIS A 234 -16.94 19.21 -21.87
CA HIS A 234 -17.25 20.27 -22.86
C HIS A 234 -16.02 21.13 -23.21
N GLY A 235 -14.89 20.90 -22.54
CA GLY A 235 -13.58 21.49 -22.78
C GLY A 235 -12.56 20.44 -23.23
N PRO A 236 -11.32 20.55 -22.76
CA PRO A 236 -10.26 19.61 -23.13
C PRO A 236 -10.54 18.20 -22.60
N THR A 237 -10.10 17.21 -23.35
CA THR A 237 -10.03 15.82 -22.89
C THR A 237 -8.98 15.68 -21.78
N ARG A 238 -9.28 14.89 -20.76
CA ARG A 238 -8.37 14.64 -19.64
C ARG A 238 -8.22 13.14 -19.40
N LYS A 239 -7.03 12.73 -18.98
CA LYS A 239 -6.76 11.36 -18.55
C LYS A 239 -6.38 11.34 -17.07
N PHE A 240 -6.91 10.37 -16.34
CA PHE A 240 -6.59 10.18 -14.93
C PHE A 240 -7.01 8.79 -14.47
N PHE A 241 -6.41 8.33 -13.38
CA PHE A 241 -6.81 7.09 -12.73
C PHE A 241 -8.22 7.18 -12.16
N GLN A 242 -8.98 6.13 -12.39
CA GLN A 242 -10.34 5.96 -11.89
C GLN A 242 -10.40 4.84 -10.87
N MET A 243 -11.45 4.83 -10.06
CA MET A 243 -11.72 3.98 -8.92
C MET A 243 -10.83 4.26 -7.71
N GLY A 244 -9.51 4.06 -7.75
CA GLY A 244 -8.61 4.19 -6.62
C GLY A 244 -8.94 3.21 -5.48
N ARG A 245 -9.42 1.99 -5.80
CA ARG A 245 -9.93 1.03 -4.82
C ARG A 245 -9.22 -0.30 -4.91
N CYS A 246 -8.99 -0.90 -3.73
CA CYS A 246 -8.60 -2.29 -3.62
C CYS A 246 -9.76 -3.24 -4.02
N ALA A 247 -9.46 -4.50 -4.25
CA ALA A 247 -10.42 -5.51 -4.67
C ALA A 247 -11.58 -5.71 -3.69
N ASP A 248 -11.37 -5.49 -2.40
CA ASP A 248 -12.40 -5.49 -1.34
C ASP A 248 -13.24 -4.20 -1.28
N GLY A 249 -12.97 -3.23 -2.16
CA GLY A 249 -13.65 -1.94 -2.23
C GLY A 249 -13.09 -0.85 -1.30
N MET A 250 -12.03 -1.11 -0.55
CA MET A 250 -11.34 -0.10 0.27
C MET A 250 -10.59 0.88 -0.64
N ASP A 251 -10.56 2.16 -0.27
CA ASP A 251 -9.71 3.14 -0.95
C ASP A 251 -8.22 2.79 -0.76
N ALA A 252 -7.44 2.85 -1.85
CA ALA A 252 -6.02 2.48 -1.84
C ALA A 252 -5.18 3.41 -0.94
N GLY A 253 -5.51 4.69 -0.86
CA GLY A 253 -4.86 5.64 0.04
C GLY A 253 -5.16 5.34 1.51
N VAL A 254 -6.39 4.90 1.81
CA VAL A 254 -6.76 4.42 3.15
C VAL A 254 -6.00 3.15 3.50
N ALA A 255 -5.82 2.23 2.54
CA ALA A 255 -5.01 1.03 2.74
C ALA A 255 -3.56 1.38 3.10
N MET A 256 -2.91 2.27 2.33
CA MET A 256 -1.55 2.75 2.61
C MET A 256 -1.44 3.44 3.97
N SER A 257 -2.40 4.29 4.31
CA SER A 257 -2.45 4.95 5.62
C SER A 257 -2.59 3.95 6.78
N SER A 258 -3.39 2.89 6.60
CA SER A 258 -3.55 1.82 7.59
C SER A 258 -2.25 1.03 7.79
N ILE A 259 -1.55 0.69 6.70
CA ILE A 259 -0.23 0.04 6.74
C ILE A 259 0.77 0.93 7.51
N TYR A 260 0.82 2.22 7.19
CA TYR A 260 1.70 3.16 7.86
C TYR A 260 1.41 3.30 9.36
N MET A 261 0.14 3.41 9.76
CA MET A 261 -0.25 3.51 11.16
C MET A 261 0.15 2.26 11.95
N THR A 262 -0.06 1.07 11.36
CA THR A 262 0.33 -0.19 11.99
C THR A 262 1.85 -0.24 12.21
N ALA A 263 2.63 0.01 11.17
CA ALA A 263 4.08 0.05 11.25
C ALA A 263 4.59 1.12 12.24
N SER A 264 3.91 2.27 12.31
CA SER A 264 4.26 3.35 13.26
C SER A 264 4.01 2.96 14.71
N ILE A 265 2.92 2.25 15.01
CA ILE A 265 2.65 1.74 16.36
C ILE A 265 3.69 0.69 16.75
N GLU A 266 4.02 -0.24 15.85
CA GLU A 266 5.05 -1.26 16.08
C GLU A 266 6.41 -0.63 16.37
N ASN A 267 6.80 0.34 15.58
CA ASN A 267 8.06 1.06 15.74
C ASN A 267 8.12 1.85 17.06
N ALA A 268 7.03 2.53 17.40
CA ALA A 268 6.90 3.27 18.65
C ALA A 268 6.95 2.32 19.87
N TRP A 269 6.34 1.14 19.77
CA TRP A 269 6.40 0.12 20.81
C TRP A 269 7.83 -0.37 21.03
N ILE A 270 8.56 -0.70 19.95
CA ILE A 270 9.98 -1.12 20.06
C ILE A 270 10.80 -0.03 20.73
N ALA A 271 10.65 1.22 20.28
CA ALA A 271 11.38 2.35 20.85
C ALA A 271 11.10 2.51 22.35
N LEU A 272 9.82 2.37 22.76
CA LEU A 272 9.45 2.39 24.18
C LEU A 272 10.10 1.22 24.95
N ALA A 273 10.00 0.00 24.40
CA ALA A 273 10.50 -1.20 25.05
C ALA A 273 12.03 -1.18 25.22
N MET A 274 12.75 -0.65 24.23
CA MET A 274 14.22 -0.48 24.29
C MET A 274 14.66 0.66 25.19
N GLY A 275 13.88 1.75 25.24
CA GLY A 275 14.22 2.93 26.04
C GLY A 275 13.86 2.82 27.52
N ALA A 276 12.87 1.99 27.87
CA ALA A 276 12.42 1.85 29.23
C ALA A 276 13.17 0.75 29.97
N THR A 277 13.57 1.01 31.23
CA THR A 277 14.15 -0.03 32.08
C THR A 277 13.16 -1.16 32.36
N LYS A 278 11.86 -0.84 32.47
CA LYS A 278 10.76 -1.78 32.70
C LYS A 278 9.44 -1.08 32.35
N ILE A 279 8.57 -1.78 31.65
CA ILE A 279 7.17 -1.39 31.46
C ILE A 279 6.35 -2.23 32.45
N PRO A 280 5.70 -1.60 33.46
CA PRO A 280 5.01 -2.38 34.49
C PRO A 280 3.68 -2.94 33.96
N ALA A 281 3.31 -4.14 34.42
CA ALA A 281 2.05 -4.78 34.05
C ALA A 281 0.90 -4.28 34.93
N ASN A 282 0.63 -2.97 34.92
CA ASN A 282 -0.44 -2.30 35.65
C ASN A 282 -1.00 -1.12 34.84
N SER A 283 -1.84 -0.28 35.44
CA SER A 283 -2.43 0.91 34.78
C SER A 283 -1.39 1.87 34.19
N ASP A 284 -0.21 1.98 34.79
CA ASP A 284 0.84 2.87 34.27
C ASP A 284 1.42 2.32 32.96
N GLY A 285 1.65 1.01 32.87
CA GLY A 285 2.12 0.38 31.64
C GLY A 285 1.08 0.42 30.52
N SER A 286 -0.20 0.15 30.83
CA SER A 286 -1.26 0.31 29.82
C SER A 286 -1.41 1.76 29.35
N SER A 287 -1.24 2.73 30.24
CA SER A 287 -1.25 4.16 29.88
C SER A 287 -0.10 4.56 28.97
N GLN A 288 1.11 3.98 29.17
CA GLN A 288 2.25 4.20 28.29
C GLN A 288 1.96 3.67 26.89
N VAL A 289 1.44 2.43 26.77
CA VAL A 289 1.05 1.84 25.47
C VAL A 289 -0.07 2.65 24.82
N LEU A 290 -1.09 3.05 25.59
CA LEU A 290 -2.17 3.89 25.06
C LEU A 290 -1.63 5.24 24.53
N GLY A 291 -0.67 5.85 25.22
CA GLY A 291 -0.02 7.09 24.80
C GLY A 291 0.65 6.98 23.42
N LEU A 292 1.27 5.83 23.09
CA LEU A 292 1.83 5.59 21.77
C LEU A 292 0.75 5.55 20.70
N VAL A 293 -0.32 4.79 20.96
CA VAL A 293 -1.43 4.63 20.02
C VAL A 293 -2.12 5.96 19.75
N LEU A 294 -2.35 6.76 20.81
CA LEU A 294 -2.93 8.10 20.71
C LEU A 294 -2.06 9.04 19.86
N LYS A 295 -0.73 9.03 20.06
CA LYS A 295 0.19 9.86 19.28
C LYS A 295 0.14 9.51 17.79
N VAL A 296 0.10 8.22 17.44
CA VAL A 296 -0.02 7.80 16.03
C VAL A 296 -1.37 8.22 15.46
N ALA A 297 -2.46 8.07 16.22
CA ALA A 297 -3.80 8.49 15.79
C ALA A 297 -3.90 10.02 15.59
N GLU A 298 -3.32 10.84 16.47
CA GLU A 298 -3.25 12.30 16.34
C GLU A 298 -2.46 12.73 15.09
N ASN A 299 -1.33 12.08 14.83
CA ASN A 299 -0.57 12.30 13.61
C ASN A 299 -1.39 11.94 12.36
N ALA A 300 -2.14 10.83 12.39
CA ALA A 300 -3.01 10.40 11.30
C ALA A 300 -4.20 11.37 11.08
N VAL A 301 -4.73 12.01 12.13
CA VAL A 301 -5.71 13.10 12.02
C VAL A 301 -5.08 14.31 11.33
N THR A 302 -3.89 14.72 11.75
CA THR A 302 -3.17 15.85 11.15
C THR A 302 -2.85 15.59 9.68
N ASN A 303 -2.50 14.35 9.35
CA ASN A 303 -2.22 13.90 7.99
C ASN A 303 -3.47 13.82 7.10
N GLY A 304 -4.66 13.68 7.68
CA GLY A 304 -5.92 13.49 6.96
C GLY A 304 -6.26 12.02 6.67
N ALA A 305 -5.47 11.08 7.18
CA ALA A 305 -5.77 9.64 7.12
C ALA A 305 -6.95 9.26 8.03
N ILE A 306 -7.18 10.03 9.09
CA ILE A 306 -8.35 9.95 9.98
C ILE A 306 -9.16 11.24 9.82
N LEU A 307 -10.47 11.12 9.59
CA LEU A 307 -11.38 12.26 9.48
C LEU A 307 -12.08 12.54 10.79
N VAL A 308 -12.11 13.82 11.15
CA VAL A 308 -12.91 14.36 12.25
C VAL A 308 -14.30 14.77 11.73
N ASP A 309 -15.29 14.76 12.58
CA ASP A 309 -16.68 15.14 12.27
C ASP A 309 -17.34 14.35 11.15
N LYS A 310 -16.87 13.12 10.89
CA LYS A 310 -17.45 12.25 9.88
C LYS A 310 -18.76 11.66 10.36
N PRO A 311 -19.89 11.85 9.61
CA PRO A 311 -21.17 11.24 9.98
C PRO A 311 -21.08 9.71 9.87
N LEU A 312 -21.46 9.01 10.93
CA LEU A 312 -21.50 7.55 10.98
C LEU A 312 -22.91 7.04 10.73
N THR A 313 -23.04 6.03 9.88
CA THR A 313 -24.33 5.32 9.71
C THR A 313 -24.69 4.52 10.96
N GLN A 314 -25.96 4.20 11.14
CA GLN A 314 -26.41 3.38 12.28
C GLN A 314 -25.72 2.01 12.33
N ALA A 315 -25.40 1.41 11.16
CA ALA A 315 -24.67 0.15 11.10
C ALA A 315 -23.24 0.31 11.63
N GLN A 316 -22.54 1.37 11.25
CA GLN A 316 -21.19 1.67 11.76
C GLN A 316 -21.20 1.96 13.26
N GLN A 317 -22.18 2.71 13.76
CA GLN A 317 -22.32 2.99 15.19
C GLN A 317 -22.51 1.68 15.99
N ARG A 318 -23.38 0.78 15.52
CA ARG A 318 -23.58 -0.53 16.16
C ARG A 318 -22.31 -1.38 16.13
N GLN A 319 -21.60 -1.40 15.02
CA GLN A 319 -20.33 -2.13 14.88
C GLN A 319 -19.27 -1.61 15.85
N ILE A 320 -19.16 -0.29 16.04
CA ILE A 320 -18.26 0.33 17.02
C ILE A 320 -18.62 -0.13 18.44
N VAL A 321 -19.90 -0.05 18.82
CA VAL A 321 -20.33 -0.48 20.15
C VAL A 321 -20.11 -1.97 20.38
N GLU A 322 -20.40 -2.80 19.38
CA GLU A 322 -20.19 -4.24 19.47
C GLU A 322 -18.71 -4.59 19.68
N PHE A 323 -17.81 -3.92 18.92
CA PHE A 323 -16.38 -4.15 18.99
C PHE A 323 -15.75 -3.60 20.27
N THR A 324 -16.09 -2.38 20.66
CA THR A 324 -15.49 -1.69 21.82
C THR A 324 -16.20 -1.96 23.14
N ARG A 325 -17.43 -2.45 23.10
CA ARG A 325 -18.36 -2.58 24.24
C ARG A 325 -18.55 -1.27 25.03
N ASN A 326 -18.44 -0.16 24.32
CA ASN A 326 -18.52 1.18 24.89
C ASN A 326 -19.30 2.12 23.96
N GLU A 327 -20.46 2.60 24.42
CA GLU A 327 -21.28 3.54 23.66
C GLU A 327 -20.60 4.90 23.46
N ALA A 328 -19.77 5.34 24.42
CA ALA A 328 -19.03 6.60 24.30
C ALA A 328 -17.99 6.57 23.17
N ALA A 329 -17.56 5.38 22.72
CA ALA A 329 -16.65 5.25 21.60
C ALA A 329 -17.24 5.82 20.31
N VAL A 330 -18.55 5.74 20.10
CA VAL A 330 -19.23 6.31 18.92
C VAL A 330 -19.07 7.83 18.89
N ILE A 331 -19.30 8.48 20.01
CA ILE A 331 -19.15 9.95 20.14
C ILE A 331 -17.68 10.34 19.91
N SER A 332 -16.74 9.61 20.50
CA SER A 332 -15.31 9.85 20.31
C SER A 332 -14.91 9.75 18.84
N VAL A 333 -15.30 8.66 18.15
CA VAL A 333 -14.99 8.50 16.72
C VAL A 333 -15.62 9.60 15.86
N GLN A 334 -16.82 10.08 16.20
CA GLN A 334 -17.44 11.19 15.47
C GLN A 334 -16.74 12.53 15.71
N THR A 335 -16.39 12.84 16.98
CA THR A 335 -15.89 14.17 17.36
C THR A 335 -14.38 14.33 17.20
N THR A 336 -13.60 13.30 17.54
CA THR A 336 -12.13 13.34 17.47
C THR A 336 -11.56 12.53 16.32
N GLY A 337 -12.41 11.78 15.60
CA GLY A 337 -12.01 10.91 14.51
C GLY A 337 -11.64 9.49 14.96
N TYR A 338 -11.34 9.26 16.22
CA TYR A 338 -10.90 7.95 16.71
C TYR A 338 -11.30 7.69 18.16
N TYR A 339 -11.26 6.42 18.54
CA TYR A 339 -11.33 5.93 19.90
C TYR A 339 -10.20 4.92 20.13
N ALA A 340 -9.47 5.04 21.23
CA ALA A 340 -8.41 4.11 21.59
C ALA A 340 -8.56 3.66 23.05
N ASN A 341 -8.22 2.41 23.31
CA ASN A 341 -8.14 1.81 24.64
C ASN A 341 -6.99 0.82 24.70
N ALA A 342 -6.43 0.59 25.89
CA ALA A 342 -5.41 -0.40 26.14
C ALA A 342 -5.68 -1.13 27.46
N GLU A 343 -5.66 -2.45 27.42
CA GLU A 343 -5.94 -3.32 28.57
C GLU A 343 -4.83 -4.35 28.74
N ILE A 344 -4.44 -4.58 30.01
CA ILE A 344 -3.49 -5.64 30.33
C ILE A 344 -4.26 -6.92 30.68
N LYS A 345 -3.88 -8.01 30.04
CA LYS A 345 -4.44 -9.36 30.26
C LYS A 345 -3.32 -10.35 30.51
N LEU A 346 -3.58 -11.32 31.38
CA LEU A 346 -2.70 -12.46 31.55
C LEU A 346 -3.07 -13.53 30.51
N VAL A 347 -2.11 -13.85 29.63
CA VAL A 347 -2.26 -14.87 28.59
C VAL A 347 -1.19 -15.94 28.82
N GLY A 348 -1.62 -17.10 29.30
CA GLY A 348 -0.69 -18.12 29.76
C GLY A 348 0.13 -17.67 30.98
N SER A 349 1.44 -17.55 30.84
CA SER A 349 2.35 -17.05 31.87
C SER A 349 2.70 -15.56 31.71
N ASP A 350 2.29 -14.93 30.60
CA ASP A 350 2.76 -13.60 30.23
C ASP A 350 1.65 -12.55 30.34
N TYR A 351 2.05 -11.34 30.77
CA TYR A 351 1.17 -10.18 30.72
C TYR A 351 1.25 -9.56 29.32
N VAL A 352 0.10 -9.48 28.66
CA VAL A 352 -0.04 -8.87 27.32
C VAL A 352 -0.88 -7.59 27.45
N CYS A 353 -0.39 -6.48 26.92
CA CYS A 353 -1.18 -5.28 26.78
C CYS A 353 -1.85 -5.29 25.40
N ALA A 354 -3.16 -5.51 25.38
CA ALA A 354 -3.96 -5.45 24.16
C ALA A 354 -4.49 -4.02 23.99
N TYR A 355 -4.20 -3.40 22.84
CA TYR A 355 -4.81 -2.12 22.49
C TYR A 355 -5.92 -2.29 21.47
N THR A 356 -6.86 -1.36 21.48
CA THR A 356 -7.93 -1.23 20.49
C THR A 356 -7.89 0.19 19.93
N LEU A 357 -7.82 0.32 18.61
CA LEU A 357 -7.92 1.60 17.91
C LEU A 357 -9.06 1.50 16.89
N VAL A 358 -10.09 2.31 17.06
CA VAL A 358 -11.20 2.45 16.11
C VAL A 358 -11.17 3.87 15.57
N TYR A 359 -11.23 4.04 14.25
CA TYR A 359 -11.11 5.36 13.65
C TYR A 359 -12.00 5.55 12.41
N ALA A 360 -12.35 6.80 12.14
CA ALA A 360 -13.07 7.22 10.95
C ALA A 360 -12.08 7.36 9.79
N LYS A 361 -12.08 6.40 8.86
CA LYS A 361 -11.15 6.38 7.72
C LYS A 361 -11.26 7.63 6.85
N GLY A 362 -10.13 8.04 6.27
CA GLY A 362 -9.97 9.23 5.42
C GLY A 362 -10.51 9.03 4.00
N ASP A 363 -11.83 8.82 3.84
CA ASP A 363 -12.44 8.72 2.51
C ASP A 363 -12.47 10.08 1.81
N HIS A 364 -12.45 10.07 0.48
CA HIS A 364 -12.57 11.25 -0.37
C HIS A 364 -13.94 11.35 -1.03
N ILE A 365 -14.27 12.55 -1.57
CA ILE A 365 -15.49 12.76 -2.35
C ILE A 365 -15.25 12.23 -3.77
N ALA A 366 -15.87 11.10 -4.10
CA ALA A 366 -15.70 10.46 -5.40
C ALA A 366 -16.62 11.02 -6.50
N LYS A 367 -17.78 11.62 -6.14
CA LYS A 367 -18.75 12.16 -7.10
C LYS A 367 -19.44 13.40 -6.53
N VAL A 368 -19.71 14.34 -7.39
CA VAL A 368 -20.52 15.52 -7.09
C VAL A 368 -21.77 15.50 -7.96
N SER A 369 -22.93 15.69 -7.35
CA SER A 369 -24.19 15.89 -8.06
C SER A 369 -24.80 17.24 -7.67
N GLY A 370 -25.36 17.94 -8.64
CA GLY A 370 -25.99 19.22 -8.43
C GLY A 370 -27.21 19.41 -9.35
N SER A 371 -28.11 20.30 -8.99
CA SER A 371 -29.24 20.73 -9.81
C SER A 371 -29.20 22.23 -10.02
N HIS A 372 -29.52 22.68 -11.24
CA HIS A 372 -29.68 24.09 -11.59
C HIS A 372 -31.16 24.34 -11.88
N ILE A 373 -31.73 25.36 -11.25
CA ILE A 373 -33.11 25.78 -11.49
C ILE A 373 -33.04 27.15 -12.17
N LEU A 374 -33.63 27.23 -13.39
CA LEU A 374 -33.83 28.46 -14.10
C LEU A 374 -35.19 29.07 -13.66
N VAL A 375 -35.19 30.27 -13.16
CA VAL A 375 -36.38 31.05 -12.76
C VAL A 375 -36.58 32.24 -13.70
#